data_19a576c29ee9699204b36e4ae93b94ee
#
_entry.id   19a576c29ee9699204b36e4ae93b94ee
#
_cell.length_a   1.000
_cell.length_b   1.000
_cell.length_c   1.000
_cell.angle_alpha   90.00
_cell.angle_beta   90.00
_cell.angle_gamma   90.00
#
_symmetry.space_group_name_H-M   'P 1'
#
loop_
_entity.id
_entity.type
_entity.pdbx_description
1 polymer ?
#
loop_
_entity_poly.entity_id
_entity_poly.type
_entity_poly.pdbx_seq_one_letter_code
_entity_poly.pdbx_strand_id
1 'polypeptide(L)'
;MGKRSSFERIPRDFYPTPYEAVWPLLPHLPSRSRFCEPCAGDGALIDHLERAGHKCCSAWDIEPQRDDIDRQDARTRICGNIDFYITNPPWDRTVLHPIITNLSAWNPTWLLFDADWIHTKQSAPFMPWLHKIVSIGRVKWIPESKMTGKDNCAWYLFDQNNSGPTEFIGRAA
;
A
#
# COMPACT_ATOMS: atom_id res chain seq x y z
N MET A 1 -5.62 -11.11 21.70
CA MET A 1 -4.25 -10.95 21.19
C MET A 1 -3.90 -12.17 20.36
N GLY A 2 -3.86 -12.05 19.04
CA GLY A 2 -3.41 -13.11 18.16
C GLY A 2 -1.91 -13.34 18.34
N LYS A 3 -1.48 -14.60 18.51
CA LYS A 3 -0.06 -14.96 18.48
C LYS A 3 0.53 -14.51 17.15
N ARG A 4 1.54 -13.64 17.17
CA ARG A 4 2.36 -13.34 15.99
C ARG A 4 2.83 -14.66 15.38
N SER A 5 2.82 -14.75 14.04
CA SER A 5 3.27 -15.93 13.33
C SER A 5 4.74 -16.18 13.63
N SER A 6 5.08 -17.44 13.90
CA SER A 6 6.47 -17.92 14.03
C SER A 6 7.12 -18.22 12.67
N PHE A 7 6.58 -17.68 11.56
CA PHE A 7 7.23 -17.78 10.26
C PHE A 7 8.44 -16.87 10.22
N GLU A 8 9.54 -17.41 9.72
CA GLU A 8 10.70 -16.61 9.33
C GLU A 8 10.22 -15.57 8.30
N ARG A 9 10.33 -14.27 8.63
CA ARG A 9 9.93 -13.22 7.72
C ARG A 9 10.84 -13.26 6.52
N ILE A 10 10.26 -13.15 5.32
CA ILE A 10 11.04 -12.93 4.11
C ILE A 10 11.81 -11.61 4.30
N PRO A 11 13.11 -11.56 3.93
CA PRO A 11 13.88 -10.34 4.04
C PRO A 11 13.14 -9.14 3.45
N ARG A 12 13.12 -8.02 4.20
CA ARG A 12 12.46 -6.76 3.80
C ARG A 12 10.95 -6.84 3.59
N ASP A 13 10.27 -7.84 4.14
CA ASP A 13 8.82 -8.04 3.97
C ASP A 13 8.40 -8.11 2.48
N PHE A 14 9.25 -8.66 1.62
CA PHE A 14 8.97 -8.81 0.19
C PHE A 14 7.89 -9.88 -0.05
N TYR A 15 6.66 -9.42 -0.27
CA TYR A 15 5.54 -10.26 -0.66
C TYR A 15 4.87 -9.66 -1.91
N PRO A 16 4.88 -10.36 -3.06
CA PRO A 16 4.11 -9.94 -4.24
C PRO A 16 2.66 -9.68 -3.87
N THR A 17 2.13 -8.54 -4.29
CA THR A 17 0.74 -8.18 -3.94
C THR A 17 -0.24 -9.00 -4.76
N PRO A 18 -1.04 -9.91 -4.17
CA PRO A 18 -1.97 -10.73 -4.92
C PRO A 18 -3.19 -9.92 -5.37
N TYR A 19 -3.82 -10.33 -6.48
CA TYR A 19 -4.99 -9.63 -7.03
C TYR A 19 -6.14 -9.50 -6.02
N GLU A 20 -6.32 -10.49 -5.15
CA GLU A 20 -7.35 -10.45 -4.09
C GLU A 20 -7.19 -9.27 -3.11
N ALA A 21 -5.98 -8.74 -2.99
CA ALA A 21 -5.72 -7.53 -2.20
C ALA A 21 -5.94 -6.24 -3.01
N VAL A 22 -5.93 -6.31 -4.34
CA VAL A 22 -6.02 -5.14 -5.23
C VAL A 22 -7.46 -4.83 -5.62
N TRP A 23 -8.26 -5.84 -5.99
CA TRP A 23 -9.61 -5.60 -6.52
C TRP A 23 -10.51 -4.75 -5.59
N PRO A 24 -10.41 -4.81 -4.23
CA PRO A 24 -11.24 -3.95 -3.38
C PRO A 24 -10.86 -2.47 -3.47
N LEU A 25 -9.64 -2.13 -3.91
CA LEU A 25 -9.21 -0.76 -4.14
C LEU A 25 -9.82 -0.16 -5.41
N LEU A 26 -10.03 -0.98 -6.46
CA LEU A 26 -10.40 -0.51 -7.80
C LEU A 26 -11.64 0.40 -7.85
N PRO A 27 -12.74 0.13 -7.11
CA PRO A 27 -13.91 1.02 -7.10
C PRO A 27 -13.63 2.41 -6.52
N HIS A 28 -12.52 2.60 -5.83
CA HIS A 28 -12.13 3.85 -5.18
C HIS A 28 -11.11 4.67 -6.00
N LEU A 29 -10.68 4.15 -7.15
CA LEU A 29 -9.82 4.85 -8.09
C LEU A 29 -10.66 5.42 -9.26
N PRO A 30 -10.50 6.71 -9.61
CA PRO A 30 -11.04 7.23 -10.86
C PRO A 30 -10.56 6.42 -12.07
N SER A 31 -11.39 6.30 -13.11
CA SER A 31 -11.00 5.59 -14.32
C SER A 31 -9.73 6.18 -14.93
N ARG A 32 -8.83 5.32 -15.41
CA ARG A 32 -7.57 5.72 -16.05
C ARG A 32 -6.64 6.56 -15.16
N SER A 33 -6.70 6.36 -13.85
CA SER A 33 -5.78 7.04 -12.93
C SER A 33 -4.33 6.77 -13.31
N ARG A 34 -3.50 7.79 -13.15
CA ARG A 34 -2.06 7.74 -13.34
C ARG A 34 -1.42 7.56 -11.97
N PHE A 35 -0.59 6.56 -11.82
CA PHE A 35 0.01 6.28 -10.51
C PHE A 35 1.51 6.06 -10.57
N CYS A 36 2.13 6.19 -9.40
CA CYS A 36 3.48 5.71 -9.16
C CYS A 36 3.45 4.63 -8.07
N GLU A 37 4.25 3.57 -8.26
CA GLU A 37 4.48 2.57 -7.24
C GLU A 37 5.88 2.68 -6.64
N PRO A 38 6.01 3.19 -5.39
CA PRO A 38 7.31 3.47 -4.78
C PRO A 38 7.94 2.32 -3.97
N CYS A 39 7.28 1.16 -3.88
CA CYS A 39 7.83 -0.09 -3.31
C CYS A 39 7.42 -1.26 -4.21
N ALA A 40 7.83 -1.18 -5.48
CA ALA A 40 7.25 -1.97 -6.56
C ALA A 40 7.68 -3.45 -6.56
N GLY A 41 8.78 -3.80 -5.90
CA GLY A 41 9.27 -5.16 -5.80
C GLY A 41 9.43 -5.84 -7.15
N ASP A 42 8.57 -6.83 -7.45
CA ASP A 42 8.49 -7.54 -8.73
C ASP A 42 7.47 -6.94 -9.71
N GLY A 43 6.76 -5.86 -9.33
CA GLY A 43 5.76 -5.19 -10.16
C GLY A 43 4.39 -5.87 -10.20
N ALA A 44 4.10 -6.84 -9.34
CA ALA A 44 2.81 -7.54 -9.34
C ALA A 44 1.61 -6.59 -9.17
N LEU A 45 1.72 -5.58 -8.31
CA LEU A 45 0.67 -4.56 -8.12
C LEU A 45 0.51 -3.69 -9.37
N ILE A 46 1.61 -3.31 -10.04
CA ILE A 46 1.57 -2.56 -11.31
C ILE A 46 0.75 -3.34 -12.34
N ASP A 47 1.09 -4.62 -12.54
CA ASP A 47 0.43 -5.46 -13.53
C ASP A 47 -1.08 -5.60 -13.26
N HIS A 48 -1.50 -5.67 -12.00
CA HIS A 48 -2.91 -5.73 -11.64
C HIS A 48 -3.65 -4.42 -11.91
N LEU A 49 -3.05 -3.28 -11.56
CA LEU A 49 -3.65 -1.96 -11.79
C LEU A 49 -3.70 -1.61 -13.28
N GLU A 50 -2.68 -1.95 -14.06
CA GLU A 50 -2.68 -1.72 -15.52
C GLU A 50 -3.70 -2.59 -16.24
N ARG A 51 -3.88 -3.86 -15.85
CA ARG A 51 -4.98 -4.71 -16.36
C ARG A 51 -6.37 -4.13 -16.04
N ALA A 52 -6.50 -3.38 -14.95
CA ALA A 52 -7.72 -2.67 -14.61
C ALA A 52 -7.90 -1.33 -15.33
N GLY A 53 -6.95 -0.94 -16.21
CA GLY A 53 -7.02 0.25 -17.06
C GLY A 53 -6.40 1.50 -16.46
N HIS A 54 -5.65 1.40 -15.38
CA HIS A 54 -4.83 2.48 -14.82
C HIS A 54 -3.46 2.52 -15.51
N LYS A 55 -2.70 3.60 -15.31
CA LYS A 55 -1.39 3.78 -15.95
C LYS A 55 -0.30 3.99 -14.91
N CYS A 56 0.67 3.07 -14.85
CA CYS A 56 1.91 3.29 -14.12
C CYS A 56 2.75 4.34 -14.86
N CYS A 57 3.10 5.44 -14.19
CA CYS A 57 3.92 6.50 -14.76
C CYS A 57 5.38 6.41 -14.28
N SER A 58 5.60 5.79 -13.15
CA SER A 58 6.92 5.54 -12.59
C SER A 58 6.83 4.45 -11.53
N ALA A 59 7.88 3.66 -11.40
CA ALA A 59 7.98 2.63 -10.39
C ALA A 59 9.42 2.58 -9.86
N TRP A 60 9.56 2.38 -8.56
CA TRP A 60 10.86 2.14 -7.95
C TRP A 60 10.76 1.23 -6.73
N ASP A 61 11.88 0.70 -6.34
CA ASP A 61 12.07 -0.10 -5.14
C ASP A 61 13.49 0.07 -4.62
N ILE A 62 13.71 -0.14 -3.34
CA ILE A 62 15.08 -0.15 -2.79
C ILE A 62 15.89 -1.35 -3.30
N GLU A 63 15.20 -2.41 -3.69
CA GLU A 63 15.77 -3.65 -4.25
C GLU A 63 14.85 -4.24 -5.34
N PRO A 64 14.80 -3.59 -6.53
CA PRO A 64 13.90 -3.98 -7.60
C PRO A 64 14.19 -5.40 -8.08
N GLN A 65 13.11 -6.15 -8.39
CA GLN A 65 13.14 -7.52 -8.91
C GLN A 65 12.81 -7.57 -10.42
N ARG A 66 12.67 -6.41 -11.06
CA ARG A 66 12.33 -6.26 -12.48
C ARG A 66 13.14 -5.10 -13.07
N ASP A 67 13.63 -5.26 -14.30
CA ASP A 67 14.59 -4.32 -14.92
C ASP A 67 13.99 -2.95 -15.25
N ASP A 68 12.66 -2.86 -15.40
CA ASP A 68 11.92 -1.61 -15.67
C ASP A 68 11.53 -0.85 -14.38
N ILE A 69 11.97 -1.31 -13.21
CA ILE A 69 11.78 -0.67 -11.92
C ILE A 69 13.08 -0.02 -11.47
N ASP A 70 13.05 1.29 -11.21
CA ASP A 70 14.22 2.03 -10.76
C ASP A 70 14.64 1.65 -9.33
N ARG A 71 15.94 1.69 -9.04
CA ARG A 71 16.44 1.54 -7.66
C ARG A 71 16.41 2.88 -6.94
N GLN A 72 15.42 3.09 -6.06
CA GLN A 72 15.23 4.32 -5.29
C GLN A 72 14.62 4.02 -3.91
N ASP A 73 14.72 4.99 -3.00
CA ASP A 73 14.13 4.92 -1.67
C ASP A 73 12.82 5.72 -1.61
N ALA A 74 11.71 5.06 -1.30
CA ALA A 74 10.38 5.67 -1.16
C ALA A 74 10.29 6.73 -0.05
N ARG A 75 11.21 6.73 0.91
CA ARG A 75 11.27 7.71 1.99
C ARG A 75 11.79 9.08 1.54
N THR A 76 12.45 9.15 0.39
CA THR A 76 13.13 10.36 -0.09
C THR A 76 12.79 10.73 -1.52
N ARG A 77 12.34 9.78 -2.34
CA ARG A 77 11.99 9.99 -3.74
C ARG A 77 10.53 10.43 -3.88
N ILE A 78 10.28 11.36 -4.81
CA ILE A 78 8.95 11.78 -5.22
C ILE A 78 8.80 11.69 -6.74
N CYS A 79 7.55 11.61 -7.19
CA CYS A 79 7.16 11.63 -8.61
C CYS A 79 6.12 12.71 -8.84
N GLY A 80 6.31 13.52 -9.86
CA GLY A 80 5.32 14.51 -10.30
C GLY A 80 4.38 13.95 -11.38
N ASN A 81 3.30 14.69 -11.65
CA ASN A 81 2.36 14.43 -12.74
C ASN A 81 1.69 13.04 -12.65
N ILE A 82 1.26 12.67 -11.47
CA ILE A 82 0.48 11.48 -11.13
C ILE A 82 -0.77 11.89 -10.35
N ASP A 83 -1.77 11.01 -10.32
CA ASP A 83 -2.97 11.21 -9.51
C ASP A 83 -2.77 10.61 -8.11
N PHE A 84 -2.04 9.49 -8.02
CA PHE A 84 -1.83 8.75 -6.77
C PHE A 84 -0.44 8.12 -6.67
N TYR A 85 0.08 8.03 -5.46
CA TYR A 85 0.97 6.93 -5.10
C TYR A 85 0.12 5.74 -4.67
N ILE A 86 0.44 4.53 -5.16
CA ILE A 86 -0.26 3.29 -4.78
C ILE A 86 0.79 2.21 -4.55
N THR A 87 0.88 1.69 -3.32
CA THR A 87 1.90 0.68 -3.01
C THR A 87 1.54 -0.18 -1.80
N ASN A 88 2.16 -1.35 -1.73
CA ASN A 88 2.23 -2.23 -0.57
C ASN A 88 3.62 -2.08 0.07
N PRO A 89 3.81 -1.12 1.01
CA PRO A 89 5.11 -0.83 1.59
C PRO A 89 5.52 -1.87 2.64
N PRO A 90 6.79 -1.92 3.06
CA PRO A 90 7.19 -2.63 4.27
C PRO A 90 6.39 -2.14 5.49
N TRP A 91 5.92 -3.07 6.33
CA TRP A 91 5.06 -2.74 7.49
C TRP A 91 5.85 -2.33 8.74
N ASP A 92 7.18 -2.36 8.69
CA ASP A 92 8.03 -1.82 9.74
C ASP A 92 7.80 -0.30 9.86
N ARG A 93 7.41 0.15 11.05
CA ARG A 93 7.05 1.56 11.31
C ARG A 93 8.20 2.53 11.07
N THR A 94 9.44 2.09 11.20
CA THR A 94 10.62 2.92 10.92
C THR A 94 10.78 3.21 9.42
N VAL A 95 10.12 2.41 8.57
CA VAL A 95 10.04 2.58 7.12
C VAL A 95 8.69 3.15 6.69
N LEU A 96 7.59 2.58 7.19
CA LEU A 96 6.22 2.95 6.83
C LEU A 96 5.90 4.42 7.15
N HIS A 97 6.21 4.90 8.37
CA HIS A 97 5.87 6.25 8.78
C HIS A 97 6.58 7.35 7.97
N PRO A 98 7.90 7.26 7.69
CA PRO A 98 8.54 8.15 6.74
C PRO A 98 7.94 8.10 5.33
N ILE A 99 7.52 6.93 4.83
CA ILE A 99 6.84 6.79 3.54
C ILE A 99 5.50 7.55 3.55
N ILE A 100 4.66 7.36 4.58
CA ILE A 100 3.40 8.11 4.72
C ILE A 100 3.68 9.60 4.66
N THR A 101 4.62 10.10 5.49
CA THR A 101 4.95 11.52 5.58
C THR A 101 5.46 12.07 4.26
N ASN A 102 6.39 11.36 3.60
CA ASN A 102 6.99 11.85 2.36
C ASN A 102 5.98 11.88 1.20
N LEU A 103 5.29 10.79 0.93
CA LEU A 103 4.48 10.67 -0.27
C LEU A 103 3.19 11.47 -0.18
N SER A 104 2.47 11.43 0.96
CA SER A 104 1.19 12.12 1.12
C SER A 104 1.30 13.65 1.18
N ALA A 105 2.50 14.19 1.34
CA ALA A 105 2.76 15.63 1.23
C ALA A 105 2.68 16.14 -0.23
N TRP A 106 2.81 15.25 -1.21
CA TRP A 106 2.85 15.61 -2.63
C TRP A 106 1.60 15.21 -3.39
N ASN A 107 1.13 13.96 -3.19
CA ASN A 107 -0.06 13.44 -3.87
C ASN A 107 -0.84 12.52 -2.93
N PRO A 108 -2.15 12.35 -3.13
CA PRO A 108 -2.92 11.32 -2.46
C PRO A 108 -2.25 9.96 -2.57
N THR A 109 -2.10 9.28 -1.44
CA THR A 109 -1.26 8.08 -1.31
C THR A 109 -2.06 6.91 -0.76
N TRP A 110 -2.24 5.86 -1.55
CA TRP A 110 -2.84 4.60 -1.15
C TRP A 110 -1.78 3.62 -0.67
N LEU A 111 -1.89 3.18 0.57
CA LEU A 111 -0.96 2.22 1.19
C LEU A 111 -1.71 1.00 1.72
N LEU A 112 -1.20 -0.19 1.38
CA LEU A 112 -1.73 -1.47 1.84
C LEU A 112 -0.91 -1.99 3.02
N PHE A 113 -1.50 -2.06 4.21
CA PHE A 113 -0.81 -2.62 5.37
C PHE A 113 -1.79 -3.09 6.46
N ASP A 114 -1.25 -3.44 7.63
CA ASP A 114 -1.94 -3.98 8.80
C ASP A 114 -3.15 -3.11 9.22
N ALA A 115 -4.33 -3.72 9.27
CA ALA A 115 -5.57 -3.04 9.67
C ALA A 115 -5.58 -2.65 11.16
N ASP A 116 -4.82 -3.32 12.03
CA ASP A 116 -4.75 -2.99 13.45
C ASP A 116 -3.85 -1.76 13.73
N TRP A 117 -3.09 -1.30 12.73
CA TRP A 117 -2.22 -0.12 12.87
C TRP A 117 -2.99 1.13 13.35
N ILE A 118 -4.20 1.35 12.83
CA ILE A 118 -5.03 2.52 13.18
C ILE A 118 -5.35 2.60 14.68
N HIS A 119 -5.36 1.47 15.38
CA HIS A 119 -5.66 1.39 16.82
C HIS A 119 -4.43 1.64 17.70
N THR A 120 -3.28 1.91 17.11
CA THR A 120 -2.03 2.13 17.85
C THR A 120 -1.83 3.61 18.20
N LYS A 121 -1.11 3.91 19.28
CA LYS A 121 -0.76 5.29 19.63
C LYS A 121 0.10 5.96 18.56
N GLN A 122 0.89 5.18 17.83
CA GLN A 122 1.79 5.67 16.79
C GLN A 122 1.06 6.13 15.52
N SER A 123 -0.20 5.74 15.33
CA SER A 123 -1.00 6.22 14.20
C SER A 123 -1.52 7.66 14.39
N ALA A 124 -1.65 8.11 15.65
CA ALA A 124 -2.27 9.38 15.98
C ALA A 124 -1.75 10.60 15.19
N PRO A 125 -0.43 10.78 14.93
CA PRO A 125 0.08 11.91 14.14
C PRO A 125 -0.38 11.92 12.68
N PHE A 126 -0.80 10.75 12.14
CA PHE A 126 -1.19 10.59 10.73
C PHE A 126 -2.70 10.69 10.51
N MET A 127 -3.50 10.66 11.60
CA MET A 127 -4.96 10.72 11.51
C MET A 127 -5.49 11.97 10.78
N PRO A 128 -4.91 13.16 10.93
CA PRO A 128 -5.36 14.34 10.19
C PRO A 128 -5.23 14.22 8.67
N TRP A 129 -4.38 13.32 8.19
CA TRP A 129 -4.11 13.10 6.76
C TRP A 129 -4.86 11.88 6.20
N LEU A 130 -5.51 11.10 7.06
CA LEU A 130 -6.20 9.88 6.67
C LEU A 130 -7.63 10.17 6.23
N HIS A 131 -7.95 9.89 4.96
CA HIS A 131 -9.25 10.21 4.36
C HIS A 131 -10.12 8.99 4.10
N LYS A 132 -9.51 7.84 3.82
CA LYS A 132 -10.28 6.63 3.55
C LYS A 132 -9.55 5.38 4.02
N ILE A 133 -10.34 4.42 4.49
CA ILE A 133 -9.90 3.07 4.83
C ILE A 133 -10.78 2.11 4.07
N VAL A 134 -10.19 1.20 3.30
CA VAL A 134 -10.91 0.10 2.64
C VAL A 134 -10.45 -1.21 3.26
N SER A 135 -11.31 -1.83 4.05
CA SER A 135 -11.01 -3.10 4.72
C SER A 135 -11.00 -4.25 3.71
N ILE A 136 -9.93 -5.04 3.69
CA ILE A 136 -9.84 -6.22 2.81
C ILE A 136 -9.78 -7.54 3.58
N GLY A 137 -9.47 -7.50 4.86
CA GLY A 137 -9.36 -8.69 5.70
C GLY A 137 -8.04 -9.42 5.49
N ARG A 138 -8.04 -10.75 5.73
CA ARG A 138 -6.82 -11.57 5.64
C ARG A 138 -6.49 -11.89 4.19
N VAL A 139 -5.24 -11.68 3.81
CA VAL A 139 -4.71 -11.89 2.46
C VAL A 139 -3.84 -13.15 2.42
N LYS A 140 -3.93 -13.91 1.36
CA LYS A 140 -3.07 -15.04 1.10
C LYS A 140 -1.81 -14.58 0.35
N TRP A 141 -0.78 -14.15 1.11
CA TRP A 141 0.46 -13.59 0.56
C TRP A 141 1.34 -14.61 -0.19
N ILE A 142 1.26 -15.88 0.20
CA ILE A 142 2.05 -16.96 -0.41
C ILE A 142 1.08 -17.88 -1.14
N PRO A 143 1.07 -17.89 -2.49
CA PRO A 143 0.11 -18.67 -3.28
C PRO A 143 0.09 -20.16 -2.94
N GLU A 144 1.26 -20.75 -2.70
CA GLU A 144 1.43 -22.19 -2.40
C GLU A 144 1.07 -22.55 -0.93
N SER A 145 0.89 -21.54 -0.06
CA SER A 145 0.50 -21.78 1.31
C SER A 145 -0.95 -22.27 1.40
N LYS A 146 -1.23 -23.23 2.28
CA LYS A 146 -2.60 -23.62 2.64
C LYS A 146 -3.27 -22.62 3.59
N MET A 147 -2.54 -21.61 4.09
CA MET A 147 -3.00 -20.68 5.10
C MET A 147 -3.03 -19.25 4.54
N THR A 148 -4.06 -18.50 4.92
CA THR A 148 -4.07 -17.03 4.77
C THR A 148 -3.15 -16.38 5.79
N GLY A 149 -2.76 -15.12 5.55
CA GLY A 149 -2.09 -14.29 6.56
C GLY A 149 -2.90 -14.23 7.85
N LYS A 150 -2.23 -14.03 8.99
CA LYS A 150 -2.90 -13.92 10.30
C LYS A 150 -3.49 -12.55 10.54
N ASP A 151 -2.90 -11.53 9.93
CA ASP A 151 -3.25 -10.14 10.15
C ASP A 151 -4.28 -9.69 9.10
N ASN A 152 -5.26 -8.91 9.53
CA ASN A 152 -6.15 -8.22 8.61
C ASN A 152 -5.40 -7.07 7.94
N CYS A 153 -5.73 -6.82 6.69
CA CYS A 153 -5.15 -5.75 5.89
C CYS A 153 -6.22 -4.75 5.47
N ALA A 154 -5.79 -3.53 5.23
CA ALA A 154 -6.63 -2.48 4.67
C ALA A 154 -5.81 -1.58 3.74
N TRP A 155 -6.46 -0.99 2.76
CA TRP A 155 -5.95 0.15 2.04
C TRP A 155 -6.26 1.42 2.80
N TYR A 156 -5.26 2.28 2.94
CA TYR A 156 -5.36 3.59 3.60
C TYR A 156 -5.04 4.69 2.60
N LEU A 157 -5.93 5.67 2.47
CA LEU A 157 -5.69 6.87 1.67
C LEU A 157 -5.23 8.02 2.57
N PHE A 158 -4.00 8.45 2.39
CA PHE A 158 -3.44 9.63 3.04
C PHE A 158 -3.29 10.79 2.06
N ASP A 159 -3.62 12.01 2.49
CA ASP A 159 -3.42 13.25 1.72
C ASP A 159 -3.26 14.43 2.70
N GLN A 160 -2.07 15.04 2.73
CA GLN A 160 -1.80 16.20 3.60
C GLN A 160 -2.36 17.50 3.06
N ASN A 161 -2.76 17.53 1.78
CA ASN A 161 -3.29 18.72 1.11
C ASN A 161 -4.82 18.81 1.20
N ASN A 162 -5.45 17.83 1.83
CA ASN A 162 -6.90 17.79 2.00
C ASN A 162 -7.26 17.71 3.48
N SER A 163 -8.47 18.13 3.82
CA SER A 163 -9.03 18.03 5.17
C SER A 163 -10.45 17.49 5.10
N GLY A 164 -10.80 16.63 6.03
CA GLY A 164 -12.13 16.03 6.06
C GLY A 164 -12.21 14.82 6.99
N PRO A 165 -13.41 14.27 7.22
CA PRO A 165 -13.56 13.06 7.99
C PRO A 165 -13.00 11.86 7.25
N THR A 166 -12.49 10.88 8.00
CA THR A 166 -12.08 9.59 7.44
C THR A 166 -13.32 8.74 7.12
N GLU A 167 -13.42 8.32 5.87
CA GLU A 167 -14.44 7.35 5.44
C GLU A 167 -13.94 5.92 5.67
N PHE A 168 -14.75 5.07 6.27
CA PHE A 168 -14.46 3.64 6.43
C PHE A 168 -15.38 2.80 5.54
N ILE A 169 -14.76 2.00 4.67
CA ILE A 169 -15.43 1.04 3.81
C ILE A 169 -15.19 -0.36 4.37
N GLY A 170 -16.27 -1.01 4.80
CA GLY A 170 -16.21 -2.39 5.28
C GLY A 170 -15.81 -3.37 4.17
N ARG A 171 -15.36 -4.55 4.58
CA ARG A 171 -15.04 -5.62 3.64
C ARG A 171 -16.29 -5.98 2.80
N ALA A 172 -16.12 -6.08 1.48
CA ALA A 172 -17.13 -6.64 0.61
C ALA A 172 -17.40 -8.12 0.93
N ALA A 173 -18.65 -8.54 0.80
CA ALA A 173 -19.08 -9.91 1.08
C ALA A 173 -18.56 -10.91 0.02
#